data_9054877815d9efdad0db329c69c4f93c
#
_entry.id   9054877815d9efdad0db329c69c4f93c
#
_cell.length_a   1.000
_cell.length_b   1.000
_cell.length_c   1.000
_cell.angle_alpha   90.00
_cell.angle_beta   90.00
_cell.angle_gamma   90.00
#
_symmetry.space_group_name_H-M   'P 1'
#
loop_
_entity.id
_entity.type
_entity.pdbx_description
1 polymer ?
#
loop_
_entity_poly.entity_id
_entity_poly.type
_entity_poly.pdbx_seq_one_letter_code
_entity_poly.pdbx_strand_id
1 'polypeptide(L)'
;MSSGPIQNTSLVPGGVIGDGRYRLLARSGVDQRCDAELWRARDGQLNRDVALTILVGDPADAQALARAKRTAERATHAASFTHPGVSRVIDVLAPGTGVKLDEGILAIVVAEWTQGTDLMDLIAEGPLPAGAATRLLEPLGAAIEGAHHAGLVLGADHPQRIRVTSDGRLRLAFPGPRPDAIARDDVKGLGAILYLLLTGRWALPGGPDGVPVAPTGPDGSVVAPSTLHPYVPHELSSVAVRSLEDTSVGGIRTSAAILQVLDQIAESEAQTALIQPVNAEDDGAVWTTQRPQRGRDHKRKLWISVAVLAAATLAVVVWLGVQIVSFFSDEPTKGGGPTVVIGQTTPATSGQPAPPAPTPAGPVQPASIGVYDVTNQPDNANRANRAVDNNPTTVWQTENYFQPFPTLKPGIGLMASFAEPVKLASVTITSPSEGTVVEIRVAASENAPLEETKVIATATLSPGQTQVQLGEHEATQHLLVWVTKLAGGGRNHKSEIAEVVYTRAQ
;
A
#
# COMPACT_ATOMS: atom_id res chain seq x y z
N MET A 1 38.20 23.72 24.60
CA MET A 1 38.34 24.08 23.19
C MET A 1 37.25 23.31 22.48
N SER A 2 36.18 23.98 22.10
CA SER A 2 35.03 23.38 21.40
C SER A 2 35.43 23.18 19.95
N SER A 3 35.66 21.94 19.55
CA SER A 3 35.89 21.59 18.15
C SER A 3 34.54 21.79 17.43
N GLY A 4 34.47 22.78 16.55
CA GLY A 4 33.32 22.97 15.66
C GLY A 4 33.14 21.73 14.78
N PRO A 5 31.95 21.49 14.25
CA PRO A 5 31.69 20.34 13.39
C PRO A 5 32.60 20.41 12.15
N ILE A 6 33.33 19.35 11.90
CA ILE A 6 34.15 19.17 10.70
C ILE A 6 33.13 19.14 9.52
N GLN A 7 33.07 20.24 8.76
CA GLN A 7 32.28 20.29 7.56
C GLN A 7 32.98 19.44 6.50
N ASN A 8 32.51 18.22 6.32
CA ASN A 8 32.97 17.35 5.25
C ASN A 8 32.50 17.91 3.89
N THR A 9 33.40 18.55 3.18
CA THR A 9 33.13 19.22 1.90
C THR A 9 32.67 18.26 0.79
N SER A 10 32.79 16.95 0.99
CA SER A 10 32.36 15.93 0.02
C SER A 10 30.86 15.57 0.10
N LEU A 11 30.19 15.84 1.23
CA LEU A 11 28.76 15.49 1.45
C LEU A 11 27.85 16.63 0.99
N VAL A 12 27.81 16.85 -0.33
CA VAL A 12 26.91 17.79 -0.99
C VAL A 12 26.23 17.12 -2.17
N PRO A 13 25.04 17.57 -2.58
CA PRO A 13 24.40 17.07 -3.79
C PRO A 13 25.34 17.17 -5.00
N GLY A 14 25.45 16.07 -5.77
CA GLY A 14 26.39 15.93 -6.88
C GLY A 14 27.74 15.36 -6.49
N GLY A 15 28.12 15.38 -5.20
CA GLY A 15 29.35 14.77 -4.70
C GLY A 15 29.38 13.26 -4.99
N VAL A 16 30.59 12.71 -5.11
CA VAL A 16 30.80 11.28 -5.40
C VAL A 16 31.67 10.71 -4.30
N ILE A 17 31.23 9.60 -3.71
CA ILE A 17 31.89 8.94 -2.57
C ILE A 17 32.05 7.44 -2.83
N GLY A 18 32.75 6.74 -1.92
CA GLY A 18 32.90 5.29 -1.97
C GLY A 18 33.67 4.84 -3.22
N ASP A 19 34.87 5.37 -3.41
CA ASP A 19 35.76 5.09 -4.54
C ASP A 19 35.10 5.36 -5.91
N GLY A 20 34.33 6.45 -6.00
CA GLY A 20 33.68 6.88 -7.23
C GLY A 20 32.36 6.21 -7.55
N ARG A 21 31.88 5.28 -6.71
CA ARG A 21 30.69 4.48 -7.00
C ARG A 21 29.37 5.20 -6.75
N TYR A 22 29.25 5.98 -5.67
CA TYR A 22 27.98 6.56 -5.23
C TYR A 22 27.95 8.07 -5.47
N ARG A 23 27.05 8.53 -6.33
CA ARG A 23 26.78 9.96 -6.54
C ARG A 23 25.63 10.38 -5.64
N LEU A 24 25.89 11.31 -4.73
CA LEU A 24 24.90 11.89 -3.82
C LEU A 24 23.87 12.69 -4.60
N LEU A 25 22.57 12.44 -4.39
CA LEU A 25 21.47 13.13 -5.07
C LEU A 25 20.80 14.15 -4.14
N ALA A 26 20.36 13.70 -2.97
CA ALA A 26 19.67 14.55 -1.99
C ALA A 26 19.92 14.01 -0.58
N ARG A 27 20.08 14.91 0.37
CA ARG A 27 20.12 14.58 1.80
C ARG A 27 18.70 14.46 2.34
N SER A 28 18.33 13.28 2.85
CA SER A 28 17.02 13.00 3.46
C SER A 28 16.97 13.37 4.94
N GLY A 29 18.12 13.40 5.64
CA GLY A 29 18.14 13.74 7.04
C GLY A 29 19.49 13.57 7.72
N VAL A 30 19.49 13.80 9.03
CA VAL A 30 20.66 13.62 9.91
C VAL A 30 20.20 12.97 11.21
N ASP A 31 20.89 11.92 11.64
CA ASP A 31 20.73 11.35 12.97
C ASP A 31 21.93 11.72 13.83
N GLN A 32 21.82 12.84 14.54
CA GLN A 32 22.90 13.37 15.38
C GLN A 32 23.31 12.43 16.53
N ARG A 33 22.45 11.47 16.92
CA ARG A 33 22.73 10.54 18.03
C ARG A 33 23.85 9.54 17.70
N CYS A 34 24.13 9.34 16.42
CA CYS A 34 25.17 8.45 15.95
C CYS A 34 26.05 9.05 14.84
N ASP A 35 26.05 10.36 14.71
CA ASP A 35 26.82 11.10 13.71
C ASP A 35 26.59 10.56 12.29
N ALA A 36 25.32 10.32 11.92
CA ALA A 36 24.94 9.76 10.64
C ALA A 36 24.22 10.78 9.75
N GLU A 37 24.63 10.85 8.49
CA GLU A 37 23.88 11.54 7.43
C GLU A 37 23.15 10.54 6.54
N LEU A 38 21.89 10.84 6.22
CA LEU A 38 21.01 9.99 5.44
C LEU A 38 20.85 10.58 4.04
N TRP A 39 21.26 9.82 3.02
CA TRP A 39 21.33 10.30 1.65
C TRP A 39 20.63 9.38 0.67
N ARG A 40 19.93 9.98 -0.31
CA ARG A 40 19.62 9.32 -1.57
C ARG A 40 20.81 9.46 -2.50
N ALA A 41 21.27 8.37 -3.09
CA ALA A 41 22.39 8.38 -4.01
C ALA A 41 22.12 7.49 -5.23
N ARG A 42 22.87 7.73 -6.31
CA ARG A 42 22.90 6.88 -7.50
C ARG A 42 24.10 5.96 -7.42
N ASP A 43 23.88 4.66 -7.43
CA ASP A 43 24.93 3.65 -7.60
C ASP A 43 25.31 3.59 -9.09
N GLY A 44 26.53 4.00 -9.42
CA GLY A 44 27.04 4.01 -10.78
C GLY A 44 27.30 2.61 -11.34
N GLN A 45 27.55 1.60 -10.51
CA GLN A 45 27.75 0.22 -10.95
C GLN A 45 26.43 -0.51 -11.21
N LEU A 46 25.47 -0.39 -10.29
CA LEU A 46 24.16 -1.05 -10.39
C LEU A 46 23.14 -0.21 -11.18
N ASN A 47 23.49 1.02 -11.55
CA ASN A 47 22.64 1.97 -12.28
C ASN A 47 21.26 2.16 -11.62
N ARG A 48 21.17 2.18 -10.30
CA ARG A 48 19.94 2.38 -9.53
C ARG A 48 20.13 3.34 -8.37
N ASP A 49 19.03 3.88 -7.88
CA ASP A 49 19.06 4.68 -6.67
C ASP A 49 19.21 3.77 -5.43
N VAL A 50 19.93 4.27 -4.44
CA VAL A 50 20.22 3.60 -3.17
C VAL A 50 20.03 4.58 -2.01
N ALA A 51 19.75 4.06 -0.83
CA ALA A 51 19.74 4.78 0.43
C ALA A 51 21.09 4.58 1.12
N LEU A 52 21.74 5.66 1.50
CA LEU A 52 23.01 5.64 2.21
C LEU A 52 22.83 6.15 3.64
N THR A 53 23.28 5.37 4.63
CA THR A 53 23.52 5.85 5.98
C THR A 53 25.03 6.05 6.10
N ILE A 54 25.49 7.30 6.09
CA ILE A 54 26.90 7.68 6.08
C ILE A 54 27.27 8.07 7.51
N LEU A 55 28.15 7.30 8.14
CA LEU A 55 28.68 7.60 9.47
C LEU A 55 29.87 8.53 9.32
N VAL A 56 29.75 9.73 9.87
CA VAL A 56 30.79 10.77 9.75
C VAL A 56 31.54 10.96 11.04
N GLY A 57 32.79 11.38 10.95
CA GLY A 57 33.64 11.65 12.12
C GLY A 57 35.11 11.75 11.77
N ASP A 58 35.90 12.04 12.79
CA ASP A 58 37.40 12.06 12.66
C ASP A 58 37.92 10.62 12.71
N PRO A 59 38.59 10.12 11.66
CA PRO A 59 39.21 8.81 11.68
C PRO A 59 40.37 8.67 12.71
N ALA A 60 40.89 9.78 13.24
CA ALA A 60 41.83 9.79 14.33
C ALA A 60 41.18 9.60 15.72
N ASP A 61 39.83 9.80 15.83
CA ASP A 61 39.08 9.49 17.03
C ASP A 61 38.76 7.98 17.10
N ALA A 62 39.55 7.27 17.93
CA ALA A 62 39.37 5.83 18.11
C ALA A 62 37.98 5.43 18.64
N GLN A 63 37.30 6.30 19.39
CA GLN A 63 35.94 6.04 19.89
C GLN A 63 34.92 6.19 18.79
N ALA A 64 35.00 7.24 17.97
CA ALA A 64 34.11 7.41 16.80
C ALA A 64 34.29 6.24 15.82
N LEU A 65 35.52 5.85 15.53
CA LEU A 65 35.82 4.72 14.67
C LEU A 65 35.26 3.39 15.23
N ALA A 66 35.38 3.15 16.53
CA ALA A 66 34.84 1.95 17.17
C ALA A 66 33.33 1.94 17.19
N ARG A 67 32.65 3.10 17.33
CA ARG A 67 31.17 3.23 17.20
C ARG A 67 30.72 2.92 15.77
N ALA A 68 31.36 3.56 14.79
CA ALA A 68 31.02 3.35 13.37
C ALA A 68 31.22 1.87 12.96
N LYS A 69 32.33 1.23 13.42
CA LYS A 69 32.57 -0.19 13.16
C LYS A 69 31.46 -1.08 13.72
N ARG A 70 31.01 -0.86 14.97
CA ARG A 70 29.91 -1.64 15.56
C ARG A 70 28.58 -1.46 14.78
N THR A 71 28.25 -0.24 14.35
CA THR A 71 27.08 0.00 13.51
C THR A 71 27.19 -0.74 12.17
N ALA A 72 28.36 -0.70 11.52
CA ALA A 72 28.61 -1.41 10.27
C ALA A 72 28.49 -2.94 10.43
N GLU A 73 29.07 -3.51 11.50
CA GLU A 73 28.94 -4.95 11.81
C GLU A 73 27.48 -5.36 12.02
N ARG A 74 26.69 -4.57 12.75
CA ARG A 74 25.26 -4.82 12.95
C ARG A 74 24.47 -4.74 11.65
N ALA A 75 24.77 -3.74 10.82
CA ALA A 75 24.13 -3.62 9.50
C ALA A 75 24.49 -4.82 8.60
N THR A 76 25.71 -5.32 8.67
CA THR A 76 26.13 -6.53 7.94
C THR A 76 25.37 -7.77 8.41
N HIS A 77 25.16 -7.95 9.72
CA HIS A 77 24.35 -9.05 10.24
C HIS A 77 22.89 -8.94 9.79
N ALA A 78 22.33 -7.71 9.73
CA ALA A 78 20.98 -7.47 9.27
C ALA A 78 20.80 -7.62 7.75
N ALA A 79 21.88 -7.75 6.95
CA ALA A 79 21.81 -7.82 5.48
C ALA A 79 21.08 -9.06 4.96
N SER A 80 21.05 -10.15 5.72
CA SER A 80 20.29 -11.37 5.39
C SER A 80 18.80 -11.28 5.73
N PHE A 81 18.39 -10.31 6.54
CA PHE A 81 17.01 -10.12 6.93
C PHE A 81 16.22 -9.41 5.82
N THR A 82 15.16 -10.05 5.36
CA THR A 82 14.30 -9.50 4.30
C THR A 82 12.87 -9.41 4.81
N HIS A 83 12.31 -8.20 4.81
CA HIS A 83 10.93 -7.93 5.20
C HIS A 83 10.40 -6.68 4.46
N PRO A 84 9.12 -6.64 4.04
CA PRO A 84 8.55 -5.48 3.35
C PRO A 84 8.69 -4.15 4.10
N GLY A 85 8.65 -4.17 5.43
CA GLY A 85 8.81 -2.98 6.30
C GLY A 85 10.26 -2.49 6.47
N VAL A 86 11.26 -3.14 5.83
CA VAL A 86 12.68 -2.75 5.94
C VAL A 86 13.34 -2.76 4.57
N SER A 87 14.12 -1.72 4.25
CA SER A 87 14.98 -1.70 3.08
C SER A 87 16.15 -2.66 3.26
N ARG A 88 16.31 -3.57 2.31
CA ARG A 88 17.39 -4.56 2.36
C ARG A 88 18.76 -3.87 2.29
N VAL A 89 19.63 -4.21 3.21
CA VAL A 89 21.04 -3.81 3.15
C VAL A 89 21.70 -4.54 1.99
N ILE A 90 22.33 -3.78 1.08
CA ILE A 90 22.95 -4.30 -0.14
C ILE A 90 24.45 -4.45 0.06
N ASP A 91 25.06 -3.46 0.75
CA ASP A 91 26.49 -3.37 0.92
C ASP A 91 26.82 -2.59 2.20
N VAL A 92 28.00 -2.83 2.78
CA VAL A 92 28.51 -2.09 3.92
C VAL A 92 29.99 -1.79 3.68
N LEU A 93 30.31 -0.50 3.54
CA LEU A 93 31.67 -0.02 3.33
C LEU A 93 32.23 0.45 4.68
N ALA A 94 33.28 -0.17 5.12
CA ALA A 94 33.97 0.16 6.37
C ALA A 94 35.49 0.01 6.21
N PRO A 95 36.32 0.57 7.09
CA PRO A 95 37.74 0.37 7.05
C PRO A 95 38.10 -1.13 7.05
N GLY A 96 38.91 -1.57 6.10
CA GLY A 96 39.32 -2.97 5.94
C GLY A 96 38.46 -3.79 4.96
N THR A 97 37.37 -3.23 4.36
CA THR A 97 36.56 -3.91 3.32
C THR A 97 37.17 -3.80 1.92
N GLY A 98 38.36 -3.22 1.76
CA GLY A 98 39.04 -3.04 0.47
C GLY A 98 38.61 -1.79 -0.30
N VAL A 99 37.64 -1.01 0.21
CA VAL A 99 37.20 0.26 -0.36
C VAL A 99 37.84 1.42 0.39
N LYS A 100 38.38 2.39 -0.33
CA LYS A 100 38.89 3.63 0.25
C LYS A 100 37.70 4.54 0.57
N LEU A 101 37.54 4.86 1.85
CA LEU A 101 36.55 5.86 2.29
C LEU A 101 37.13 7.27 2.15
N ASP A 102 36.26 8.21 1.83
CA ASP A 102 36.60 9.63 1.74
C ASP A 102 36.91 10.20 3.13
N GLU A 103 37.65 11.31 3.19
CA GLU A 103 38.02 11.97 4.46
C GLU A 103 36.76 12.37 5.24
N GLY A 104 36.78 12.05 6.55
CA GLY A 104 35.63 12.32 7.43
C GLY A 104 34.47 11.32 7.34
N ILE A 105 34.60 10.27 6.52
CA ILE A 105 33.63 9.15 6.45
C ILE A 105 34.24 7.94 7.17
N LEU A 106 33.52 7.43 8.17
CA LEU A 106 33.96 6.29 8.98
C LEU A 106 33.39 4.96 8.49
N ALA A 107 32.12 4.97 7.98
CA ALA A 107 31.49 3.82 7.34
C ALA A 107 30.28 4.26 6.53
N ILE A 108 29.84 3.43 5.59
CA ILE A 108 28.60 3.64 4.79
C ILE A 108 27.80 2.35 4.79
N VAL A 109 26.54 2.43 5.21
CA VAL A 109 25.57 1.36 5.02
C VAL A 109 24.76 1.69 3.77
N VAL A 110 24.74 0.79 2.80
CA VAL A 110 24.05 0.93 1.52
C VAL A 110 22.81 0.05 1.53
N ALA A 111 21.64 0.61 1.30
CA ALA A 111 20.38 -0.12 1.25
C ALA A 111 19.57 0.19 -0.01
N GLU A 112 18.57 -0.63 -0.29
CA GLU A 112 17.63 -0.38 -1.36
C GLU A 112 16.91 0.95 -1.15
N TRP A 113 16.76 1.74 -2.22
CA TRP A 113 15.97 2.96 -2.16
C TRP A 113 14.48 2.64 -2.03
N THR A 114 13.83 3.20 -1.01
CA THR A 114 12.38 3.13 -0.86
C THR A 114 11.72 4.25 -1.65
N GLN A 115 10.90 3.91 -2.64
CA GLN A 115 10.06 4.87 -3.37
C GLN A 115 8.92 5.37 -2.47
N GLY A 116 8.58 6.66 -2.61
CA GLY A 116 7.54 7.30 -1.79
C GLY A 116 8.01 8.63 -1.22
N THR A 117 7.47 9.05 -0.08
CA THR A 117 7.75 10.33 0.58
C THR A 117 8.47 10.12 1.92
N ASP A 118 9.14 11.14 2.41
CA ASP A 118 9.70 11.11 3.77
C ASP A 118 8.58 11.18 4.81
N LEU A 119 8.74 10.47 5.93
CA LEU A 119 7.76 10.53 7.02
C LEU A 119 7.57 11.97 7.52
N MET A 120 8.61 12.77 7.47
CA MET A 120 8.57 14.16 7.89
C MET A 120 7.68 15.03 7.01
N ASP A 121 7.66 14.78 5.69
CA ASP A 121 6.77 15.49 4.76
C ASP A 121 5.30 15.16 5.04
N LEU A 122 5.00 13.87 5.33
CA LEU A 122 3.65 13.45 5.70
C LEU A 122 3.18 14.15 6.99
N ILE A 123 4.04 14.25 8.01
CA ILE A 123 3.70 14.87 9.30
C ILE A 123 3.58 16.39 9.20
N ALA A 124 4.25 17.03 8.25
CA ALA A 124 4.11 18.47 7.99
C ALA A 124 2.68 18.84 7.56
N GLU A 125 1.91 17.92 7.01
CA GLU A 125 0.49 18.10 6.67
C GLU A 125 -0.44 18.05 7.90
N GLY A 126 0.04 17.57 9.04
CA GLY A 126 -0.66 17.49 10.32
C GLY A 126 -0.80 16.08 10.87
N PRO A 127 -1.34 15.93 12.10
CA PRO A 127 -1.60 14.65 12.72
C PRO A 127 -2.60 13.79 11.92
N LEU A 128 -2.38 12.48 11.93
CA LEU A 128 -3.21 11.53 11.20
C LEU A 128 -4.39 11.01 12.03
N PRO A 129 -5.51 10.64 11.38
CA PRO A 129 -6.56 9.84 12.02
C PRO A 129 -6.01 8.51 12.55
N ALA A 130 -6.58 8.02 13.65
CA ALA A 130 -6.13 6.82 14.34
C ALA A 130 -5.95 5.59 13.42
N GLY A 131 -6.95 5.28 12.61
CA GLY A 131 -6.87 4.15 11.71
C GLY A 131 -5.86 4.31 10.57
N ALA A 132 -5.60 5.54 10.11
CA ALA A 132 -4.54 5.78 9.15
C ALA A 132 -3.16 5.54 9.79
N ALA A 133 -2.95 6.06 11.02
CA ALA A 133 -1.73 5.85 11.78
C ALA A 133 -1.46 4.36 12.05
N THR A 134 -2.50 3.60 12.40
CA THR A 134 -2.45 2.15 12.65
C THR A 134 -2.01 1.38 11.40
N ARG A 135 -2.70 1.59 10.28
CA ARG A 135 -2.37 0.92 9.00
C ARG A 135 -0.98 1.25 8.48
N LEU A 136 -0.52 2.50 8.66
CA LEU A 136 0.82 2.92 8.27
C LEU A 136 1.91 2.21 9.09
N LEU A 137 1.69 2.08 10.42
CA LEU A 137 2.70 1.58 11.37
C LEU A 137 2.82 0.05 11.37
N GLU A 138 1.72 -0.68 11.13
CA GLU A 138 1.66 -2.15 11.22
C GLU A 138 2.82 -2.86 10.48
N PRO A 139 3.15 -2.55 9.20
CA PRO A 139 4.20 -3.26 8.48
C PRO A 139 5.60 -3.04 9.06
N LEU A 140 5.86 -1.85 9.61
CA LEU A 140 7.11 -1.56 10.30
C LEU A 140 7.17 -2.32 11.64
N GLY A 141 6.07 -2.38 12.38
CA GLY A 141 5.95 -3.17 13.60
C GLY A 141 6.19 -4.65 13.36
N ALA A 142 5.59 -5.22 12.31
CA ALA A 142 5.81 -6.61 11.92
C ALA A 142 7.27 -6.89 11.51
N ALA A 143 7.92 -5.93 10.85
CA ALA A 143 9.34 -6.04 10.51
C ALA A 143 10.23 -6.09 11.76
N ILE A 144 9.96 -5.23 12.74
CA ILE A 144 10.70 -5.20 14.00
C ILE A 144 10.49 -6.49 14.79
N GLU A 145 9.26 -7.00 14.85
CA GLU A 145 8.96 -8.27 15.52
C GLU A 145 9.72 -9.44 14.86
N GLY A 146 9.70 -9.54 13.54
CA GLY A 146 10.46 -10.55 12.81
C GLY A 146 11.99 -10.44 13.04
N ALA A 147 12.50 -9.20 13.08
CA ALA A 147 13.92 -8.97 13.35
C ALA A 147 14.31 -9.37 14.78
N HIS A 148 13.49 -9.04 15.77
CA HIS A 148 13.73 -9.42 17.17
C HIS A 148 13.72 -10.95 17.37
N HIS A 149 12.83 -11.68 16.69
CA HIS A 149 12.85 -13.14 16.66
C HIS A 149 14.15 -13.70 16.03
N ALA A 150 14.72 -12.98 15.08
CA ALA A 150 16.03 -13.33 14.48
C ALA A 150 17.23 -12.83 15.30
N GLY A 151 17.01 -12.23 16.48
CA GLY A 151 18.06 -11.67 17.33
C GLY A 151 18.69 -10.37 16.80
N LEU A 152 17.98 -9.68 15.88
CA LEU A 152 18.44 -8.44 15.25
C LEU A 152 17.80 -7.21 15.89
N VAL A 153 18.50 -6.08 15.82
CA VAL A 153 17.99 -4.74 16.18
C VAL A 153 18.08 -3.88 14.93
N LEU A 154 17.00 -3.23 14.55
CA LEU A 154 16.88 -2.53 13.26
C LEU A 154 17.28 -1.05 13.34
N GLY A 155 17.11 -0.40 14.51
CA GLY A 155 17.33 1.04 14.68
C GLY A 155 16.20 1.89 14.10
N ALA A 156 14.96 1.43 14.26
CA ALA A 156 13.76 2.17 13.83
C ALA A 156 13.34 3.23 14.86
N ASP A 157 14.28 3.91 15.49
CA ASP A 157 14.10 4.83 16.61
C ASP A 157 14.35 6.31 16.25
N HIS A 158 14.33 6.64 14.94
CA HIS A 158 14.45 8.01 14.45
C HIS A 158 13.56 8.24 13.22
N PRO A 159 12.73 9.31 13.19
CA PRO A 159 11.71 9.48 12.15
C PRO A 159 12.28 9.72 10.75
N GLN A 160 13.45 10.36 10.62
CA GLN A 160 14.09 10.59 9.31
C GLN A 160 14.66 9.30 8.68
N ARG A 161 14.76 8.20 9.43
CA ARG A 161 15.13 6.89 8.89
C ARG A 161 13.98 6.18 8.21
N ILE A 162 12.75 6.70 8.39
CA ILE A 162 11.50 6.08 7.95
C ILE A 162 10.97 6.82 6.73
N ARG A 163 10.52 6.06 5.73
CA ARG A 163 9.80 6.58 4.58
C ARG A 163 8.40 5.98 4.49
N VAL A 164 7.51 6.71 3.86
CA VAL A 164 6.18 6.25 3.50
C VAL A 164 6.25 5.76 2.06
N THR A 165 5.98 4.50 1.85
CA THR A 165 5.96 3.89 0.51
C THR A 165 4.76 4.39 -0.30
N SER A 166 4.80 4.24 -1.62
CA SER A 166 3.70 4.66 -2.51
C SER A 166 2.37 3.95 -2.24
N ASP A 167 2.42 2.78 -1.60
CA ASP A 167 1.25 1.99 -1.16
C ASP A 167 0.80 2.32 0.28
N GLY A 168 1.34 3.38 0.87
CA GLY A 168 0.91 3.89 2.17
C GLY A 168 1.35 3.05 3.36
N ARG A 169 2.60 2.57 3.37
CA ARG A 169 3.19 1.78 4.46
C ARG A 169 4.45 2.45 4.99
N LEU A 170 4.72 2.36 6.27
CA LEU A 170 6.02 2.78 6.81
C LEU A 170 7.07 1.71 6.54
N ARG A 171 8.23 2.18 6.10
CA ARG A 171 9.39 1.34 5.85
C ARG A 171 10.64 1.98 6.46
N LEU A 172 11.46 1.19 7.18
CA LEU A 172 12.79 1.61 7.59
C LEU A 172 13.67 1.70 6.33
N ALA A 173 13.85 2.91 5.83
CA ALA A 173 14.55 3.16 4.56
C ALA A 173 16.06 3.32 4.73
N PHE A 174 16.51 3.75 5.89
CA PHE A 174 17.92 3.97 6.23
C PHE A 174 18.32 3.09 7.39
N PRO A 175 18.58 1.78 7.17
CA PRO A 175 19.03 0.87 8.21
C PRO A 175 20.43 1.27 8.72
N GLY A 176 20.78 0.78 9.89
CA GLY A 176 22.03 1.07 10.57
C GLY A 176 21.78 1.51 12.00
N PRO A 177 21.51 0.55 12.90
CA PRO A 177 21.18 0.85 14.30
C PRO A 177 22.37 1.52 15.01
N ARG A 178 22.07 2.33 16.01
CA ARG A 178 23.10 2.87 16.90
C ARG A 178 23.98 1.74 17.47
N PRO A 179 25.27 2.00 17.74
CA PRO A 179 26.20 0.96 18.16
C PRO A 179 25.82 0.26 19.47
N ASP A 180 25.06 0.95 20.32
CA ASP A 180 24.57 0.52 21.64
C ASP A 180 23.10 0.18 21.67
N ALA A 181 22.38 0.29 20.53
CA ALA A 181 20.93 0.02 20.47
C ALA A 181 20.59 -1.41 20.89
N ILE A 182 19.51 -1.56 21.62
CA ILE A 182 18.95 -2.84 22.04
C ILE A 182 17.52 -3.00 21.48
N ALA A 183 16.95 -4.19 21.53
CA ALA A 183 15.59 -4.45 21.04
C ALA A 183 14.54 -3.53 21.66
N ARG A 184 14.76 -3.11 22.91
CA ARG A 184 13.90 -2.14 23.60
C ARG A 184 13.84 -0.78 22.89
N ASP A 185 14.93 -0.34 22.26
CA ASP A 185 14.99 0.94 21.54
C ASP A 185 14.10 0.92 20.30
N ASP A 186 14.03 -0.19 19.58
CA ASP A 186 13.10 -0.37 18.46
C ASP A 186 11.63 -0.30 18.92
N VAL A 187 11.31 -0.90 20.09
CA VAL A 187 9.95 -0.83 20.66
C VAL A 187 9.59 0.61 21.07
N LYS A 188 10.53 1.32 21.71
CA LYS A 188 10.35 2.76 21.99
C LYS A 188 10.21 3.57 20.70
N GLY A 189 11.00 3.22 19.67
CA GLY A 189 10.92 3.83 18.36
C GLY A 189 9.53 3.69 17.73
N LEU A 190 8.93 2.49 17.78
CA LEU A 190 7.53 2.28 17.33
C LEU A 190 6.54 3.14 18.10
N GLY A 191 6.67 3.20 19.43
CA GLY A 191 5.82 4.04 20.27
C GLY A 191 5.96 5.53 19.93
N ALA A 192 7.20 5.99 19.70
CA ALA A 192 7.47 7.38 19.33
C ALA A 192 6.98 7.73 17.91
N ILE A 193 7.09 6.80 16.96
CA ILE A 193 6.53 6.97 15.61
C ILE A 193 5.01 7.04 15.70
N LEU A 194 4.36 6.14 16.47
CA LEU A 194 2.91 6.20 16.69
C LEU A 194 2.50 7.54 17.31
N TYR A 195 3.23 7.98 18.33
CA TYR A 195 3.01 9.28 18.96
C TYR A 195 3.12 10.43 17.95
N LEU A 196 4.15 10.39 17.11
CA LEU A 196 4.38 11.38 16.05
C LEU A 196 3.23 11.41 15.04
N LEU A 197 2.78 10.24 14.56
CA LEU A 197 1.65 10.13 13.63
C LEU A 197 0.37 10.73 14.21
N LEU A 198 0.12 10.52 15.50
CA LEU A 198 -1.10 10.96 16.18
C LEU A 198 -1.08 12.44 16.62
N THR A 199 0.11 13.05 16.82
CA THR A 199 0.23 14.36 17.45
C THR A 199 1.09 15.35 16.68
N GLY A 200 1.85 14.92 15.68
CA GLY A 200 2.87 15.75 15.01
C GLY A 200 4.09 16.09 15.89
N ARG A 201 4.29 15.39 17.02
CA ARG A 201 5.34 15.67 18.00
C ARG A 201 6.24 14.45 18.24
N TRP A 202 7.52 14.70 18.47
CA TRP A 202 8.48 13.64 18.72
C TRP A 202 8.69 13.40 20.22
N ALA A 203 8.60 12.13 20.65
CA ALA A 203 8.58 11.77 22.06
C ALA A 203 9.91 11.19 22.60
N LEU A 204 10.93 11.00 21.75
CA LEU A 204 12.26 10.52 22.18
C LEU A 204 13.31 11.64 22.09
N PRO A 205 14.41 11.56 22.86
CA PRO A 205 15.54 12.50 22.72
C PRO A 205 16.16 12.44 21.32
N GLY A 206 16.74 13.54 20.87
CA GLY A 206 17.51 13.61 19.61
C GLY A 206 16.63 13.51 18.37
N GLY A 207 15.42 14.05 18.43
CA GLY A 207 14.55 14.20 17.26
C GLY A 207 15.10 15.20 16.24
N PRO A 208 14.54 15.20 15.01
CA PRO A 208 14.99 16.10 13.94
C PRO A 208 14.61 17.55 14.22
N ASP A 209 15.44 18.45 13.69
CA ASP A 209 15.15 19.88 13.74
C ASP A 209 13.79 20.20 13.09
N GLY A 210 13.05 21.13 13.70
CA GLY A 210 11.74 21.56 13.20
C GLY A 210 10.56 20.69 13.64
N VAL A 211 10.77 19.55 14.27
CA VAL A 211 9.70 18.73 14.86
C VAL A 211 9.51 19.12 16.33
N PRO A 212 8.30 19.54 16.72
CA PRO A 212 8.03 19.88 18.12
C PRO A 212 8.26 18.66 19.04
N VAL A 213 8.87 18.89 20.19
CA VAL A 213 9.04 17.86 21.22
C VAL A 213 7.69 17.58 21.88
N ALA A 214 7.44 16.32 22.23
CA ALA A 214 6.28 15.93 23.00
C ALA A 214 6.27 16.64 24.39
N PRO A 215 5.15 17.19 24.83
CA PRO A 215 5.05 17.78 26.15
C PRO A 215 5.14 16.70 27.22
N THR A 216 5.74 17.06 28.37
CA THR A 216 5.86 16.18 29.54
C THR A 216 5.04 16.70 30.70
N GLY A 217 4.44 15.80 31.47
CA GLY A 217 3.75 16.09 32.70
C GLY A 217 4.70 16.44 33.86
N PRO A 218 4.16 16.79 35.03
CA PRO A 218 4.96 17.11 36.23
C PRO A 218 5.79 15.94 36.75
N ASP A 219 5.39 14.72 36.43
CA ASP A 219 6.07 13.45 36.76
C ASP A 219 7.16 13.07 35.75
N GLY A 220 7.36 13.89 34.70
CA GLY A 220 8.32 13.62 33.62
C GLY A 220 7.82 12.65 32.56
N SER A 221 6.61 12.10 32.70
CA SER A 221 5.99 11.24 31.68
C SER A 221 5.54 12.06 30.47
N VAL A 222 5.50 11.45 29.29
CA VAL A 222 5.00 12.09 28.08
C VAL A 222 3.48 12.24 28.18
N VAL A 223 2.95 13.43 27.85
CA VAL A 223 1.49 13.67 27.84
C VAL A 223 0.83 12.78 26.80
N ALA A 224 -0.25 12.10 27.21
CA ALA A 224 -0.93 11.14 26.35
C ALA A 224 -1.52 11.79 25.08
N PRO A 225 -1.43 11.17 23.88
CA PRO A 225 -2.03 11.68 22.64
C PRO A 225 -3.52 12.05 22.77
N SER A 226 -4.31 11.26 23.50
CA SER A 226 -5.75 11.53 23.74
C SER A 226 -6.01 12.79 24.57
N THR A 227 -5.04 13.25 25.35
CA THR A 227 -5.11 14.54 26.08
C THR A 227 -4.89 15.72 25.11
N LEU A 228 -4.00 15.56 24.13
CA LEU A 228 -3.72 16.58 23.13
C LEU A 228 -4.79 16.61 22.04
N HIS A 229 -5.30 15.43 21.67
CA HIS A 229 -6.29 15.21 20.61
C HIS A 229 -7.37 14.26 21.09
N PRO A 230 -8.53 14.77 21.59
CA PRO A 230 -9.59 13.97 22.21
C PRO A 230 -10.22 12.91 21.29
N TYR A 231 -10.02 13.00 19.98
CA TYR A 231 -10.49 12.00 19.00
C TYR A 231 -9.57 10.78 18.88
N VAL A 232 -8.40 10.79 19.51
CA VAL A 232 -7.50 9.63 19.53
C VAL A 232 -8.04 8.59 20.50
N PRO A 233 -8.28 7.32 20.08
CA PRO A 233 -8.72 6.25 20.95
C PRO A 233 -7.79 6.06 22.15
N HIS A 234 -8.38 5.79 23.31
CA HIS A 234 -7.61 5.67 24.55
C HIS A 234 -6.60 4.52 24.51
N GLU A 235 -6.98 3.42 23.88
CA GLU A 235 -6.14 2.23 23.70
C GLU A 235 -4.87 2.56 22.91
N LEU A 236 -5.02 3.26 21.77
CA LEU A 236 -3.91 3.65 20.92
C LEU A 236 -3.00 4.69 21.60
N SER A 237 -3.63 5.67 22.29
CA SER A 237 -2.93 6.64 23.12
C SER A 237 -2.12 5.98 24.22
N SER A 238 -2.71 4.98 24.91
CA SER A 238 -2.05 4.22 25.96
C SER A 238 -0.85 3.42 25.43
N VAL A 239 -1.00 2.76 24.26
CA VAL A 239 0.11 2.04 23.61
C VAL A 239 1.28 2.97 23.29
N ALA A 240 1.01 4.13 22.72
CA ALA A 240 2.05 5.09 22.39
C ALA A 240 2.88 5.50 23.61
N VAL A 241 2.22 5.85 24.74
CA VAL A 241 2.91 6.28 25.96
C VAL A 241 3.61 5.10 26.65
N ARG A 242 2.91 3.98 26.85
CA ARG A 242 3.46 2.81 27.57
C ARG A 242 4.63 2.14 26.84
N SER A 243 4.71 2.31 25.53
CA SER A 243 5.88 1.86 24.76
C SER A 243 7.14 2.69 25.03
N LEU A 244 6.99 3.93 25.49
CA LEU A 244 8.11 4.83 25.83
C LEU A 244 8.66 4.63 27.24
N GLU A 245 7.85 4.06 28.17
CA GLU A 245 8.19 3.93 29.57
C GLU A 245 9.20 2.81 29.81
N ASP A 246 10.17 3.06 30.71
CA ASP A 246 11.16 2.07 31.15
C ASP A 246 10.73 1.26 32.37
N THR A 247 9.53 1.56 32.89
CA THR A 247 9.01 0.92 34.11
C THR A 247 8.80 -0.58 33.93
N SER A 248 9.06 -1.36 34.98
CA SER A 248 8.84 -2.81 34.99
C SER A 248 7.35 -3.19 35.11
N VAL A 249 6.53 -2.25 35.56
CA VAL A 249 5.08 -2.44 35.76
C VAL A 249 4.31 -1.57 34.79
N GLY A 250 3.56 -2.21 33.89
CA GLY A 250 2.65 -1.51 32.96
C GLY A 250 3.24 -1.09 31.61
N GLY A 251 4.57 -1.09 31.42
CA GLY A 251 5.20 -0.75 30.14
C GLY A 251 5.01 -1.82 29.06
N ILE A 252 4.88 -1.41 27.80
CA ILE A 252 4.90 -2.31 26.64
C ILE A 252 6.35 -2.52 26.20
N ARG A 253 6.80 -3.77 26.18
CA ARG A 253 8.21 -4.12 25.98
C ARG A 253 8.50 -4.90 24.69
N THR A 254 7.45 -5.29 23.96
CA THR A 254 7.59 -6.07 22.73
C THR A 254 6.79 -5.40 21.61
N SER A 255 7.27 -5.52 20.39
CA SER A 255 6.56 -5.10 19.18
C SER A 255 5.28 -5.90 18.98
N ALA A 256 5.26 -7.19 19.36
CA ALA A 256 4.04 -8.03 19.32
C ALA A 256 2.89 -7.42 20.12
N ALA A 257 3.15 -6.89 21.32
CA ALA A 257 2.12 -6.25 22.13
C ALA A 257 1.58 -4.95 21.50
N ILE A 258 2.42 -4.21 20.78
CA ILE A 258 1.97 -3.05 19.98
C ILE A 258 1.09 -3.54 18.84
N LEU A 259 1.56 -4.51 18.04
CA LEU A 259 0.82 -5.05 16.90
C LEU A 259 -0.54 -5.57 17.27
N GLN A 260 -0.66 -6.29 18.39
CA GLN A 260 -1.95 -6.80 18.88
C GLN A 260 -2.99 -5.69 19.08
N VAL A 261 -2.60 -4.53 19.60
CA VAL A 261 -3.51 -3.39 19.78
C VAL A 261 -3.80 -2.71 18.44
N LEU A 262 -2.80 -2.59 17.56
CA LEU A 262 -3.02 -2.05 16.22
C LEU A 262 -4.05 -2.88 15.44
N ASP A 263 -3.94 -4.21 15.50
CA ASP A 263 -4.89 -5.14 14.85
C ASP A 263 -6.31 -4.99 15.42
N GLN A 264 -6.46 -4.92 16.75
CA GLN A 264 -7.76 -4.72 17.39
C GLN A 264 -8.44 -3.41 16.96
N ILE A 265 -7.67 -2.33 16.83
CA ILE A 265 -8.19 -1.04 16.38
C ILE A 265 -8.57 -1.10 14.89
N ALA A 266 -7.74 -1.71 14.06
CA ALA A 266 -8.04 -1.90 12.64
C ALA A 266 -9.32 -2.72 12.43
N GLU A 267 -9.53 -3.77 13.23
CA GLU A 267 -10.75 -4.58 13.22
C GLU A 267 -11.97 -3.78 13.69
N SER A 268 -11.85 -3.00 14.77
CA SER A 268 -12.96 -2.19 15.31
C SER A 268 -13.39 -1.08 14.33
N GLU A 269 -12.44 -0.46 13.64
CA GLU A 269 -12.74 0.53 12.60
C GLU A 269 -13.40 -0.11 11.37
N ALA A 270 -12.95 -1.30 10.96
CA ALA A 270 -13.57 -2.05 9.88
C ALA A 270 -15.03 -2.41 10.22
N GLN A 271 -15.31 -2.82 11.46
CA GLN A 271 -16.67 -3.09 11.94
C GLN A 271 -17.53 -1.82 11.99
N THR A 272 -16.96 -0.70 12.43
CA THR A 272 -17.68 0.59 12.47
C THR A 272 -17.99 1.11 11.07
N ALA A 273 -17.11 0.89 10.10
CA ALA A 273 -17.35 1.24 8.71
C ALA A 273 -18.47 0.39 8.05
N LEU A 274 -18.74 -0.81 8.57
CA LEU A 274 -19.82 -1.68 8.12
C LEU A 274 -21.19 -1.27 8.68
N ILE A 275 -21.23 -0.51 9.79
CA ILE A 275 -22.45 0.06 10.34
C ILE A 275 -22.73 1.35 9.55
N GLN A 276 -23.38 1.25 8.38
CA GLN A 276 -23.94 2.43 7.73
C GLN A 276 -24.88 3.11 8.71
N PRO A 277 -24.83 4.46 8.85
CA PRO A 277 -25.85 5.16 9.60
C PRO A 277 -27.18 4.84 8.92
N VAL A 278 -28.06 4.15 9.64
CA VAL A 278 -29.47 4.04 9.26
C VAL A 278 -29.95 5.47 9.05
N ASN A 279 -30.31 5.83 7.84
CA ASN A 279 -31.00 7.08 7.56
C ASN A 279 -32.23 7.13 8.45
N ALA A 280 -32.12 7.86 9.55
CA ALA A 280 -33.25 8.22 10.36
C ALA A 280 -34.02 9.32 9.60
N GLU A 281 -34.76 8.91 8.58
CA GLU A 281 -35.97 9.60 8.17
C GLU A 281 -37.08 8.94 8.97
N ASP A 282 -37.52 9.66 9.90
CA ASP A 282 -38.81 9.76 10.57
C ASP A 282 -38.78 9.53 12.08
N ASP A 283 -39.45 10.51 12.69
CA ASP A 283 -40.01 10.65 14.02
C ASP A 283 -39.18 11.27 15.15
N GLY A 284 -39.60 12.54 15.31
CA GLY A 284 -40.11 13.04 16.60
C GLY A 284 -39.10 13.31 17.71
N ALA A 285 -38.68 14.58 17.73
CA ALA A 285 -38.42 15.37 18.92
C ALA A 285 -37.63 14.71 20.07
N VAL A 286 -36.45 15.25 20.39
CA VAL A 286 -36.20 15.85 21.71
C VAL A 286 -34.75 16.34 21.84
N TRP A 287 -34.62 17.65 22.10
CA TRP A 287 -33.51 18.34 22.80
C TRP A 287 -32.12 18.41 22.14
N THR A 288 -31.88 19.43 21.37
CA THR A 288 -30.54 20.00 21.18
C THR A 288 -30.52 21.48 21.41
N THR A 289 -29.89 21.89 22.47
CA THR A 289 -29.38 23.26 22.64
C THR A 289 -28.00 23.34 22.00
N GLN A 290 -27.86 24.33 21.09
CA GLN A 290 -26.67 24.86 20.47
C GLN A 290 -26.22 24.26 19.13
N ARG A 291 -26.67 24.93 18.08
CA ARG A 291 -26.08 24.86 16.72
C ARG A 291 -24.83 25.75 16.64
N PRO A 292 -23.70 25.25 16.10
CA PRO A 292 -22.63 26.16 15.64
C PRO A 292 -23.11 26.96 14.43
N GLN A 293 -22.97 28.28 14.46
CA GLN A 293 -23.25 29.14 13.32
C GLN A 293 -22.28 28.84 12.18
N ARG A 294 -22.77 28.15 11.15
CA ARG A 294 -22.07 28.03 9.87
C ARG A 294 -22.15 29.35 9.12
N GLY A 295 -20.98 29.94 8.83
CA GLY A 295 -20.85 31.17 8.07
C GLY A 295 -21.54 31.11 6.70
N ARG A 296 -22.14 32.24 6.29
CA ARG A 296 -22.90 32.43 5.05
C ARG A 296 -22.12 32.19 3.75
N ASP A 297 -20.80 32.04 3.81
CA ASP A 297 -19.94 32.00 2.61
C ASP A 297 -19.92 30.63 1.89
N HIS A 298 -20.23 29.53 2.58
CA HIS A 298 -20.27 28.21 1.94
C HIS A 298 -21.47 28.03 1.01
N LYS A 299 -22.62 28.63 1.29
CA LYS A 299 -23.81 28.52 0.43
C LYS A 299 -23.60 29.20 -0.92
N ARG A 300 -22.87 30.31 -0.97
CA ARG A 300 -22.62 31.05 -2.21
C ARG A 300 -21.70 30.30 -3.16
N LYS A 301 -20.66 29.62 -2.64
CA LYS A 301 -19.75 28.77 -3.43
C LYS A 301 -20.45 27.53 -3.99
N LEU A 302 -21.33 26.93 -3.23
CA LEU A 302 -22.09 25.76 -3.64
C LEU A 302 -23.11 26.09 -4.76
N TRP A 303 -23.80 27.25 -4.68
CA TRP A 303 -24.69 27.72 -5.73
C TRP A 303 -23.97 28.08 -7.02
N ILE A 304 -22.76 28.63 -6.95
CA ILE A 304 -21.94 28.93 -8.13
C ILE A 304 -21.49 27.63 -8.81
N SER A 305 -21.08 26.61 -8.03
CA SER A 305 -20.68 25.30 -8.59
C SER A 305 -21.83 24.57 -9.28
N VAL A 306 -23.04 24.63 -8.70
CA VAL A 306 -24.25 24.04 -9.30
C VAL A 306 -24.67 24.77 -10.57
N ALA A 307 -24.57 26.10 -10.59
CA ALA A 307 -24.88 26.91 -11.76
C ALA A 307 -23.92 26.64 -12.93
N VAL A 308 -22.61 26.49 -12.65
CA VAL A 308 -21.61 26.15 -13.67
C VAL A 308 -21.83 24.75 -14.22
N LEU A 309 -22.18 23.78 -13.37
CA LEU A 309 -22.47 22.41 -13.80
C LEU A 309 -23.74 22.37 -14.69
N ALA A 310 -24.81 23.09 -14.32
CA ALA A 310 -26.00 23.19 -15.10
C ALA A 310 -25.79 23.83 -16.48
N ALA A 311 -24.97 24.88 -16.54
CA ALA A 311 -24.61 25.54 -17.80
C ALA A 311 -23.79 24.63 -18.72
N ALA A 312 -22.82 23.86 -18.15
CA ALA A 312 -22.04 22.89 -18.91
C ALA A 312 -22.90 21.75 -19.47
N THR A 313 -23.86 21.25 -18.66
CA THR A 313 -24.79 20.20 -19.11
C THR A 313 -25.70 20.71 -20.24
N LEU A 314 -26.19 21.95 -20.14
CA LEU A 314 -27.02 22.57 -21.16
C LEU A 314 -26.26 22.80 -22.47
N ALA A 315 -24.96 23.19 -22.38
CA ALA A 315 -24.07 23.32 -23.55
C ALA A 315 -23.86 21.98 -24.28
N VAL A 316 -23.69 20.89 -23.54
CA VAL A 316 -23.52 19.55 -24.11
C VAL A 316 -24.82 19.07 -24.79
N VAL A 317 -26.00 19.33 -24.17
CA VAL A 317 -27.29 18.97 -24.75
C VAL A 317 -27.58 19.76 -26.04
N VAL A 318 -27.27 21.06 -26.06
CA VAL A 318 -27.41 21.90 -27.26
C VAL A 318 -26.45 21.44 -28.35
N TRP A 319 -25.19 21.12 -27.99
CA TRP A 319 -24.20 20.61 -28.97
C TRP A 319 -24.63 19.27 -29.57
N LEU A 320 -25.13 18.34 -28.75
CA LEU A 320 -25.70 17.07 -29.22
C LEU A 320 -26.95 17.29 -30.08
N GLY A 321 -27.83 18.24 -29.71
CA GLY A 321 -29.02 18.59 -30.49
C GLY A 321 -28.66 19.13 -31.88
N VAL A 322 -27.61 19.98 -31.98
CA VAL A 322 -27.11 20.50 -33.27
C VAL A 322 -26.51 19.38 -34.11
N GLN A 323 -25.79 18.44 -33.51
CA GLN A 323 -25.26 17.27 -34.24
C GLN A 323 -26.36 16.35 -34.78
N ILE A 324 -27.43 16.16 -34.04
CA ILE A 324 -28.58 15.33 -34.47
C ILE A 324 -29.32 16.03 -35.62
N VAL A 325 -29.54 17.36 -35.55
CA VAL A 325 -30.20 18.12 -36.61
C VAL A 325 -29.38 18.15 -37.90
N SER A 326 -28.03 18.27 -37.79
CA SER A 326 -27.13 18.22 -38.97
C SER A 326 -27.09 16.84 -39.64
N PHE A 327 -27.39 15.76 -38.87
CA PHE A 327 -27.45 14.41 -39.43
C PHE A 327 -28.74 14.13 -40.22
N PHE A 328 -29.79 14.93 -40.01
CA PHE A 328 -31.11 14.79 -40.69
C PHE A 328 -31.37 15.86 -41.75
N SER A 329 -30.40 16.74 -42.06
CA SER A 329 -30.62 17.89 -42.95
C SER A 329 -29.83 17.86 -44.27
N ASP A 330 -29.41 16.71 -44.77
CA ASP A 330 -28.83 16.61 -46.11
C ASP A 330 -29.86 16.11 -47.13
N GLU A 331 -30.29 17.03 -48.00
CA GLU A 331 -31.09 16.74 -49.17
C GLU A 331 -30.31 15.99 -50.25
N PRO A 332 -31.00 15.18 -51.08
CA PRO A 332 -30.34 14.16 -51.91
C PRO A 332 -29.79 14.73 -53.23
N THR A 333 -28.48 14.62 -53.45
CA THR A 333 -27.90 14.75 -54.78
C THR A 333 -27.73 13.36 -55.40
N LYS A 334 -28.30 13.18 -56.57
CA LYS A 334 -28.34 11.96 -57.40
C LYS A 334 -26.90 11.44 -57.73
N GLY A 335 -26.75 10.10 -57.60
CA GLY A 335 -25.65 9.40 -58.30
C GLY A 335 -25.32 8.04 -57.74
N GLY A 336 -25.94 6.99 -58.25
CA GLY A 336 -25.43 5.65 -58.54
C GLY A 336 -24.97 4.70 -57.41
N GLY A 337 -25.80 3.79 -56.92
CA GLY A 337 -25.69 2.42 -56.43
C GLY A 337 -24.67 2.07 -55.35
N PRO A 338 -24.83 0.94 -54.60
CA PRO A 338 -25.85 -0.07 -54.72
C PRO A 338 -26.76 -0.19 -53.49
N THR A 339 -27.92 -0.71 -53.71
CA THR A 339 -29.06 -0.99 -52.83
C THR A 339 -28.67 -1.81 -51.63
N VAL A 340 -28.85 -1.29 -50.41
CA VAL A 340 -28.99 -2.09 -49.21
C VAL A 340 -30.47 -2.43 -49.02
N VAL A 341 -30.80 -3.68 -49.21
CA VAL A 341 -32.13 -4.24 -48.97
C VAL A 341 -32.31 -4.39 -47.46
N ILE A 342 -33.22 -3.62 -46.87
CA ILE A 342 -33.75 -3.89 -45.54
C ILE A 342 -34.71 -5.09 -45.70
N GLY A 343 -34.24 -6.27 -45.34
CA GLY A 343 -35.04 -7.49 -45.23
C GLY A 343 -35.90 -7.48 -43.99
N GLN A 344 -37.21 -7.46 -44.23
CA GLN A 344 -38.26 -7.75 -43.25
C GLN A 344 -38.05 -9.13 -42.66
N THR A 345 -38.32 -9.24 -41.34
CA THR A 345 -38.54 -10.47 -40.58
C THR A 345 -39.53 -11.38 -41.27
N THR A 346 -39.13 -12.56 -41.67
CA THR A 346 -39.99 -13.71 -41.86
C THR A 346 -39.37 -14.92 -41.14
N PRO A 347 -40.20 -15.81 -40.59
CA PRO A 347 -39.75 -16.79 -39.60
C PRO A 347 -39.14 -18.06 -40.19
N ALA A 348 -38.19 -18.54 -39.46
CA ALA A 348 -37.72 -19.92 -39.34
C ALA A 348 -37.61 -20.81 -40.59
N THR A 349 -36.39 -21.12 -40.94
CA THR A 349 -36.07 -22.47 -41.42
C THR A 349 -34.87 -23.00 -40.66
N SER A 350 -35.10 -24.16 -40.09
CA SER A 350 -34.19 -25.01 -39.34
C SER A 350 -32.79 -25.07 -39.92
N GLY A 351 -31.82 -24.64 -39.12
CA GLY A 351 -30.41 -24.87 -39.39
C GLY A 351 -29.69 -25.05 -38.07
N GLN A 352 -29.38 -26.29 -37.77
CA GLN A 352 -28.41 -26.84 -36.85
C GLN A 352 -28.41 -26.26 -35.39
N PRO A 353 -28.77 -27.07 -34.38
CA PRO A 353 -28.66 -26.64 -32.98
C PRO A 353 -27.26 -26.25 -32.67
N ALA A 354 -27.09 -25.09 -32.02
CA ALA A 354 -25.84 -24.81 -31.30
C ALA A 354 -25.52 -26.01 -30.37
N PRO A 355 -24.25 -26.39 -30.22
CA PRO A 355 -23.90 -27.50 -29.33
C PRO A 355 -24.53 -27.24 -27.96
N PRO A 356 -25.17 -28.25 -27.33
CA PRO A 356 -25.78 -28.07 -26.02
C PRO A 356 -24.70 -27.64 -25.04
N ALA A 357 -25.01 -26.63 -24.23
CA ALA A 357 -24.16 -26.24 -23.12
C ALA A 357 -23.85 -27.49 -22.26
N PRO A 358 -22.61 -27.72 -21.84
CA PRO A 358 -22.24 -28.92 -21.10
C PRO A 358 -23.07 -29.02 -19.82
N THR A 359 -23.61 -30.20 -19.56
CA THR A 359 -24.46 -30.46 -18.39
C THR A 359 -23.57 -30.43 -17.14
N PRO A 360 -23.92 -29.67 -16.08
CA PRO A 360 -23.10 -29.59 -14.86
C PRO A 360 -23.09 -30.91 -14.12
N ALA A 361 -21.89 -31.40 -13.74
CA ALA A 361 -21.72 -32.68 -13.03
C ALA A 361 -21.43 -32.50 -11.51
N GLY A 362 -21.31 -31.25 -11.02
CA GLY A 362 -21.07 -30.92 -9.61
C GLY A 362 -19.85 -30.03 -9.39
N PRO A 363 -19.69 -29.47 -8.17
CA PRO A 363 -18.56 -28.61 -7.84
C PRO A 363 -17.25 -29.42 -7.77
N VAL A 364 -16.14 -28.78 -8.14
CA VAL A 364 -14.79 -29.31 -8.02
C VAL A 364 -13.91 -28.27 -7.31
N GLN A 365 -13.13 -28.75 -6.35
CA GLN A 365 -12.20 -27.91 -5.59
C GLN A 365 -10.83 -27.88 -6.28
N PRO A 366 -10.18 -26.71 -6.39
CA PRO A 366 -8.80 -26.66 -6.84
C PRO A 366 -7.86 -27.26 -5.77
N ALA A 367 -6.77 -27.88 -6.19
CA ALA A 367 -5.71 -28.37 -5.32
C ALA A 367 -4.91 -27.22 -4.69
N SER A 368 -4.74 -26.11 -5.43
CA SER A 368 -4.13 -24.88 -4.93
C SER A 368 -4.75 -23.66 -5.62
N ILE A 369 -4.67 -22.50 -4.95
CA ILE A 369 -5.01 -21.22 -5.54
C ILE A 369 -3.96 -20.20 -5.16
N GLY A 370 -3.51 -19.40 -6.12
CA GLY A 370 -2.51 -18.36 -5.95
C GLY A 370 -2.93 -17.05 -6.61
N VAL A 371 -2.34 -15.95 -6.20
CA VAL A 371 -2.52 -14.67 -6.90
C VAL A 371 -1.61 -14.66 -8.12
N TYR A 372 -2.22 -14.46 -9.30
CA TYR A 372 -1.52 -14.28 -10.56
C TYR A 372 -1.37 -12.78 -10.86
N ASP A 373 -0.13 -12.35 -11.03
CA ASP A 373 0.21 -10.95 -11.34
C ASP A 373 1.42 -10.89 -12.28
N VAL A 374 1.26 -10.17 -13.39
CA VAL A 374 2.30 -10.02 -14.43
C VAL A 374 3.43 -9.08 -14.03
N THR A 375 3.25 -8.31 -12.95
CA THR A 375 4.24 -7.33 -12.46
C THR A 375 5.10 -7.84 -11.31
N ASN A 376 4.91 -9.09 -10.88
CA ASN A 376 5.53 -9.70 -9.68
C ASN A 376 5.27 -8.92 -8.39
N GLN A 377 4.11 -8.28 -8.29
CA GLN A 377 3.63 -7.58 -7.09
C GLN A 377 2.20 -8.05 -6.78
N PRO A 378 2.03 -9.32 -6.32
CA PRO A 378 0.72 -9.90 -6.11
C PRO A 378 0.00 -9.27 -4.91
N ASP A 379 -1.25 -8.87 -5.13
CA ASP A 379 -2.09 -8.26 -4.10
C ASP A 379 -2.57 -9.33 -3.10
N ASN A 380 -2.27 -9.15 -1.82
CA ASN A 380 -2.77 -10.02 -0.75
C ASN A 380 -2.59 -11.53 -1.01
N ALA A 381 -1.42 -11.94 -1.51
CA ALA A 381 -1.14 -13.31 -1.93
C ALA A 381 -1.39 -14.36 -0.82
N ASN A 382 -1.12 -13.99 0.44
CA ASN A 382 -1.35 -14.85 1.61
C ASN A 382 -2.84 -15.08 1.93
N ARG A 383 -3.76 -14.37 1.26
CA ARG A 383 -5.21 -14.47 1.43
C ARG A 383 -5.93 -15.10 0.23
N ALA A 384 -5.21 -15.56 -0.79
CA ALA A 384 -5.81 -16.17 -1.98
C ALA A 384 -6.76 -17.33 -1.64
N ASN A 385 -6.42 -18.15 -0.65
CA ASN A 385 -7.24 -19.29 -0.21
C ASN A 385 -8.64 -18.89 0.30
N ARG A 386 -8.84 -17.64 0.70
CA ARG A 386 -10.16 -17.14 1.14
C ARG A 386 -11.20 -17.13 0.01
N ALA A 387 -10.73 -17.14 -1.24
CA ALA A 387 -11.63 -17.19 -2.38
C ALA A 387 -12.15 -18.62 -2.70
N VAL A 388 -11.70 -19.66 -1.96
CA VAL A 388 -12.11 -21.06 -2.16
C VAL A 388 -12.25 -21.82 -0.83
N ASP A 389 -12.42 -21.12 0.29
CA ASP A 389 -12.47 -21.74 1.63
C ASP A 389 -13.89 -22.17 2.07
N ASN A 390 -14.88 -22.05 1.17
CA ASN A 390 -16.30 -22.29 1.41
C ASN A 390 -16.90 -21.39 2.50
N ASN A 391 -16.30 -20.23 2.74
CA ASN A 391 -16.78 -19.26 3.71
C ASN A 391 -17.01 -17.90 3.05
N PRO A 392 -18.25 -17.56 2.64
CA PRO A 392 -18.54 -16.31 1.95
C PRO A 392 -18.39 -15.06 2.82
N THR A 393 -18.04 -15.20 4.10
CA THR A 393 -17.73 -14.05 4.98
C THR A 393 -16.25 -13.66 4.94
N THR A 394 -15.39 -14.50 4.42
CA THR A 394 -13.97 -14.19 4.15
C THR A 394 -13.81 -13.72 2.71
N VAL A 395 -12.84 -12.83 2.46
CA VAL A 395 -12.60 -12.32 1.10
C VAL A 395 -11.11 -12.32 0.77
N TRP A 396 -10.79 -12.63 -0.48
CA TRP A 396 -9.60 -12.13 -1.12
C TRP A 396 -9.93 -10.78 -1.76
N GLN A 397 -9.01 -9.82 -1.66
CA GLN A 397 -9.22 -8.46 -2.18
C GLN A 397 -7.97 -7.96 -2.89
N THR A 398 -8.17 -7.12 -3.91
CA THR A 398 -7.07 -6.37 -4.50
C THR A 398 -6.58 -5.28 -3.54
N GLU A 399 -5.40 -4.74 -3.79
CA GLU A 399 -5.01 -3.47 -3.18
C GLU A 399 -5.97 -2.34 -3.63
N ASN A 400 -5.92 -1.21 -2.92
CA ASN A 400 -6.68 -0.04 -3.29
C ASN A 400 -5.90 0.81 -4.31
N TYR A 401 -6.39 0.91 -5.53
CA TYR A 401 -5.75 1.62 -6.63
C TYR A 401 -6.33 3.03 -6.79
N PHE A 402 -5.44 4.01 -6.94
CA PHE A 402 -5.84 5.41 -7.22
C PHE A 402 -6.25 5.64 -8.68
N GLN A 403 -5.94 4.69 -9.56
CA GLN A 403 -6.28 4.70 -10.97
C GLN A 403 -6.85 3.34 -11.38
N PRO A 404 -7.84 3.30 -12.30
CA PRO A 404 -8.40 2.05 -12.78
C PRO A 404 -7.38 1.24 -13.61
N PHE A 405 -7.58 -0.08 -13.68
CA PHE A 405 -6.90 -0.88 -14.69
C PHE A 405 -7.33 -0.47 -16.10
N PRO A 406 -6.42 -0.52 -17.11
CA PRO A 406 -5.05 -1.02 -17.08
C PRO A 406 -3.98 0.07 -16.83
N THR A 407 -4.31 1.23 -16.27
CA THR A 407 -3.41 2.39 -16.19
C THR A 407 -2.11 2.12 -15.42
N LEU A 408 -2.20 1.42 -14.28
CA LEU A 408 -1.03 1.08 -13.44
C LEU A 408 -0.49 -0.33 -13.74
N LYS A 409 -1.39 -1.30 -13.89
CA LYS A 409 -1.05 -2.65 -14.31
C LYS A 409 -2.22 -3.23 -15.11
N PRO A 410 -1.96 -4.20 -16.01
CA PRO A 410 -2.99 -4.70 -16.93
C PRO A 410 -4.16 -5.41 -16.24
N GLY A 411 -3.97 -5.83 -15.01
CA GLY A 411 -4.95 -6.52 -14.19
C GLY A 411 -4.29 -7.31 -13.07
N ILE A 412 -5.07 -8.13 -12.39
CA ILE A 412 -4.63 -9.09 -11.36
C ILE A 412 -5.63 -10.23 -11.29
N GLY A 413 -5.25 -11.42 -10.86
CA GLY A 413 -6.19 -12.54 -10.83
C GLY A 413 -5.85 -13.60 -9.80
N LEU A 414 -6.74 -14.59 -9.78
CA LEU A 414 -6.60 -15.82 -8.98
C LEU A 414 -6.39 -17.00 -9.93
N MET A 415 -5.24 -17.65 -9.83
CA MET A 415 -4.89 -18.86 -10.56
C MET A 415 -5.27 -20.09 -9.73
N ALA A 416 -6.27 -20.82 -10.18
CA ALA A 416 -6.65 -22.11 -9.61
C ALA A 416 -5.93 -23.25 -10.34
N SER A 417 -5.28 -24.14 -9.58
CA SER A 417 -4.62 -25.33 -10.10
C SER A 417 -5.35 -26.59 -9.60
N PHE A 418 -5.74 -27.47 -10.51
CA PHE A 418 -6.45 -28.71 -10.20
C PHE A 418 -5.46 -29.89 -10.19
N ALA A 419 -5.73 -30.90 -9.38
CA ALA A 419 -4.87 -32.11 -9.29
C ALA A 419 -4.78 -32.87 -10.62
N GLU A 420 -5.86 -32.86 -11.41
CA GLU A 420 -5.96 -33.49 -12.72
C GLU A 420 -6.63 -32.51 -13.69
N PRO A 421 -6.42 -32.66 -15.03
CA PRO A 421 -7.13 -31.84 -16.00
C PRO A 421 -8.66 -32.05 -15.88
N VAL A 422 -9.39 -30.92 -15.75
CA VAL A 422 -10.83 -30.92 -15.58
C VAL A 422 -11.49 -30.09 -16.67
N LYS A 423 -12.58 -30.59 -17.24
CA LYS A 423 -13.46 -29.83 -18.12
C LYS A 423 -14.53 -29.15 -17.24
N LEU A 424 -14.60 -27.85 -17.30
CA LEU A 424 -15.51 -27.03 -16.45
C LEU A 424 -16.71 -26.58 -17.27
N ALA A 425 -17.91 -26.57 -16.67
CA ALA A 425 -19.13 -26.03 -17.26
C ALA A 425 -19.34 -24.56 -16.92
N SER A 426 -19.06 -24.20 -15.66
CA SER A 426 -19.26 -22.82 -15.18
C SER A 426 -18.35 -22.52 -14.00
N VAL A 427 -18.17 -21.21 -13.78
CA VAL A 427 -17.53 -20.65 -12.56
C VAL A 427 -18.58 -19.73 -11.92
N THR A 428 -18.85 -19.93 -10.63
CA THR A 428 -19.69 -19.04 -9.83
C THR A 428 -18.83 -18.20 -8.91
N ILE A 429 -18.88 -16.88 -9.05
CA ILE A 429 -18.07 -15.95 -8.26
C ILE A 429 -19.00 -15.18 -7.31
N THR A 430 -18.74 -15.27 -6.01
CA THR A 430 -19.42 -14.47 -5.01
C THR A 430 -18.57 -13.24 -4.70
N SER A 431 -19.11 -12.05 -4.91
CA SER A 431 -18.40 -10.79 -4.73
C SER A 431 -19.32 -9.70 -4.18
N PRO A 432 -18.88 -8.86 -3.23
CA PRO A 432 -19.59 -7.63 -2.84
C PRO A 432 -19.31 -6.46 -3.81
N SER A 433 -18.32 -6.61 -4.71
CA SER A 433 -17.78 -5.51 -5.54
C SER A 433 -18.49 -5.42 -6.87
N GLU A 434 -19.55 -4.60 -6.94
CA GLU A 434 -20.33 -4.33 -8.15
C GLU A 434 -19.49 -3.66 -9.25
N GLY A 435 -19.65 -4.12 -10.49
CA GLY A 435 -19.00 -3.54 -11.66
C GLY A 435 -17.57 -3.99 -11.91
N THR A 436 -17.03 -4.91 -11.09
CA THR A 436 -15.78 -5.61 -11.39
C THR A 436 -15.92 -6.43 -12.65
N VAL A 437 -15.01 -6.29 -13.61
CA VAL A 437 -14.98 -7.12 -14.82
C VAL A 437 -13.90 -8.17 -14.69
N VAL A 438 -14.29 -9.42 -14.93
CA VAL A 438 -13.39 -10.57 -14.89
C VAL A 438 -13.39 -11.31 -16.24
N GLU A 439 -12.23 -11.81 -16.62
CA GLU A 439 -12.04 -12.78 -17.68
C GLU A 439 -11.70 -14.13 -17.07
N ILE A 440 -12.36 -15.18 -17.51
CA ILE A 440 -11.99 -16.55 -17.18
C ILE A 440 -11.08 -17.05 -18.30
N ARG A 441 -9.87 -17.46 -17.93
CA ARG A 441 -8.81 -17.79 -18.87
C ARG A 441 -8.23 -19.17 -18.57
N VAL A 442 -7.97 -19.96 -19.62
CA VAL A 442 -7.24 -21.24 -19.52
C VAL A 442 -5.74 -20.95 -19.66
N ALA A 443 -4.94 -21.57 -18.80
CA ALA A 443 -3.49 -21.48 -18.82
C ALA A 443 -2.84 -22.86 -18.98
N ALA A 444 -1.70 -22.93 -19.66
CA ALA A 444 -0.94 -24.16 -19.81
C ALA A 444 -0.17 -24.55 -18.53
N SER A 445 0.17 -23.55 -17.70
CA SER A 445 0.84 -23.75 -16.42
C SER A 445 0.44 -22.62 -15.43
N GLU A 446 0.73 -22.81 -14.15
CA GLU A 446 0.46 -21.82 -13.10
C GLU A 446 1.14 -20.45 -13.36
N ASN A 447 2.32 -20.47 -14.02
CA ASN A 447 3.12 -19.29 -14.33
C ASN A 447 3.15 -18.96 -15.84
N ALA A 448 2.18 -19.43 -16.61
CA ALA A 448 2.11 -19.11 -18.05
C ALA A 448 2.00 -17.59 -18.25
N PRO A 449 2.73 -17.00 -19.24
CA PRO A 449 2.57 -15.59 -19.60
C PRO A 449 1.09 -15.27 -19.94
N LEU A 450 0.62 -14.08 -19.58
CA LEU A 450 -0.79 -13.69 -19.78
C LEU A 450 -1.22 -13.78 -21.25
N GLU A 451 -0.33 -13.43 -22.18
CA GLU A 451 -0.53 -13.49 -23.63
C GLU A 451 -0.69 -14.92 -24.16
N GLU A 452 -0.17 -15.91 -23.45
CA GLU A 452 -0.31 -17.34 -23.80
C GLU A 452 -1.58 -17.97 -23.19
N THR A 453 -2.29 -17.24 -22.31
CA THR A 453 -3.55 -17.71 -21.74
C THR A 453 -4.72 -17.39 -22.67
N LYS A 454 -5.71 -18.29 -22.73
CA LYS A 454 -6.88 -18.15 -23.62
C LYS A 454 -8.12 -17.74 -22.83
N VAL A 455 -8.76 -16.61 -23.20
CA VAL A 455 -10.05 -16.20 -22.65
C VAL A 455 -11.14 -17.17 -23.14
N ILE A 456 -11.91 -17.71 -22.21
CA ILE A 456 -13.05 -18.62 -22.48
C ILE A 456 -14.38 -18.04 -22.02
N ALA A 457 -14.37 -17.04 -21.15
CA ALA A 457 -15.57 -16.27 -20.76
C ALA A 457 -15.17 -14.91 -20.20
N THR A 458 -16.10 -13.94 -20.23
CA THR A 458 -15.98 -12.63 -19.59
C THR A 458 -17.29 -12.30 -18.89
N ALA A 459 -17.19 -11.72 -17.68
CA ALA A 459 -18.37 -11.34 -16.93
C ALA A 459 -18.14 -10.03 -16.16
N THR A 460 -19.21 -9.28 -15.93
CA THR A 460 -19.26 -8.19 -14.96
C THR A 460 -19.93 -8.71 -13.68
N LEU A 461 -19.23 -8.59 -12.56
CA LEU A 461 -19.74 -9.06 -11.28
C LEU A 461 -20.83 -8.13 -10.75
N SER A 462 -21.89 -8.75 -10.23
CA SER A 462 -22.95 -8.10 -9.46
C SER A 462 -22.78 -8.42 -7.97
N PRO A 463 -23.31 -7.59 -7.06
CA PRO A 463 -23.31 -7.91 -5.64
C PRO A 463 -23.95 -9.28 -5.37
N GLY A 464 -23.26 -10.15 -4.63
CA GLY A 464 -23.65 -11.54 -4.42
C GLY A 464 -23.04 -12.49 -5.44
N GLN A 465 -23.81 -13.44 -5.95
CA GLN A 465 -23.32 -14.51 -6.82
C GLN A 465 -23.50 -14.14 -8.30
N THR A 466 -22.43 -14.29 -9.07
CA THR A 466 -22.44 -14.19 -10.54
C THR A 466 -21.99 -15.53 -11.12
N GLN A 467 -22.88 -16.23 -11.82
CA GLN A 467 -22.56 -17.46 -12.52
C GLN A 467 -22.08 -17.15 -13.94
N VAL A 468 -20.88 -17.62 -14.27
CA VAL A 468 -20.25 -17.46 -15.59
C VAL A 468 -20.23 -18.80 -16.29
N GLN A 469 -21.00 -18.93 -17.39
CA GLN A 469 -20.94 -20.11 -18.24
C GLN A 469 -19.66 -20.08 -19.06
N LEU A 470 -18.95 -21.19 -19.13
CA LEU A 470 -17.70 -21.27 -19.85
C LEU A 470 -17.94 -21.72 -21.29
N GLY A 471 -17.25 -21.05 -22.22
CA GLY A 471 -17.23 -21.46 -23.62
C GLY A 471 -16.53 -22.81 -23.84
N GLU A 472 -16.55 -23.29 -25.08
CA GLU A 472 -15.85 -24.54 -25.45
C GLU A 472 -14.36 -24.41 -25.16
N HIS A 473 -13.83 -25.37 -24.36
CA HIS A 473 -12.43 -25.49 -24.00
C HIS A 473 -12.10 -26.98 -23.74
N GLU A 474 -10.84 -27.30 -23.84
CA GLU A 474 -10.34 -28.64 -23.45
C GLU A 474 -10.23 -28.75 -21.93
N ALA A 475 -10.08 -29.97 -21.42
CA ALA A 475 -9.79 -30.18 -20.00
C ALA A 475 -8.48 -29.47 -19.63
N THR A 476 -8.52 -28.69 -18.55
CA THR A 476 -7.39 -27.85 -18.08
C THR A 476 -7.03 -28.14 -16.64
N GLN A 477 -5.74 -28.02 -16.29
CA GLN A 477 -5.28 -28.02 -14.90
C GLN A 477 -5.21 -26.64 -14.30
N HIS A 478 -5.16 -25.58 -15.13
CA HIS A 478 -4.97 -24.22 -14.64
C HIS A 478 -6.04 -23.29 -15.21
N LEU A 479 -6.80 -22.65 -14.32
CA LEU A 479 -7.82 -21.67 -14.68
C LEU A 479 -7.56 -20.36 -13.94
N LEU A 480 -7.45 -19.29 -14.69
CA LEU A 480 -7.21 -17.95 -14.18
C LEU A 480 -8.53 -17.15 -14.17
N VAL A 481 -8.93 -16.63 -13.02
CA VAL A 481 -9.95 -15.58 -12.86
C VAL A 481 -9.21 -14.26 -12.87
N TRP A 482 -9.20 -13.57 -14.01
CA TRP A 482 -8.41 -12.37 -14.27
C TRP A 482 -9.28 -11.10 -14.18
N VAL A 483 -9.00 -10.22 -13.24
CA VAL A 483 -9.71 -8.94 -13.06
C VAL A 483 -9.10 -7.91 -13.99
N THR A 484 -9.89 -7.44 -14.96
CA THR A 484 -9.50 -6.42 -15.96
C THR A 484 -10.00 -5.02 -15.59
N LYS A 485 -11.05 -4.93 -14.76
CA LYS A 485 -11.60 -3.67 -14.27
C LYS A 485 -11.99 -3.83 -12.81
N LEU A 486 -11.54 -2.91 -11.99
CA LEU A 486 -11.88 -2.85 -10.58
C LEU A 486 -13.23 -2.16 -10.35
N ALA A 487 -13.90 -2.52 -9.27
CA ALA A 487 -15.02 -1.77 -8.73
C ALA A 487 -14.56 -0.42 -8.16
N GLY A 488 -15.53 0.50 -7.92
CA GLY A 488 -15.26 1.81 -7.34
C GLY A 488 -15.09 2.91 -8.36
N GLY A 489 -14.58 4.06 -7.92
CA GLY A 489 -14.41 5.25 -8.76
C GLY A 489 -13.61 6.35 -8.07
N GLY A 490 -13.26 7.40 -8.83
CA GLY A 490 -12.45 8.50 -8.33
C GLY A 490 -11.02 8.06 -8.03
N ARG A 491 -10.63 8.05 -6.76
CA ARG A 491 -9.31 7.61 -6.28
C ARG A 491 -9.36 6.30 -5.49
N ASN A 492 -10.45 5.55 -5.62
CA ASN A 492 -10.66 4.32 -4.85
C ASN A 492 -11.18 3.23 -5.77
N HIS A 493 -10.27 2.42 -6.33
CA HIS A 493 -10.57 1.29 -7.19
C HIS A 493 -10.11 0.01 -6.51
N LYS A 494 -11.05 -0.83 -6.09
CA LYS A 494 -10.79 -2.07 -5.35
C LYS A 494 -11.84 -3.11 -5.69
N SER A 495 -11.45 -4.36 -5.77
CA SER A 495 -12.37 -5.49 -5.95
C SER A 495 -12.12 -6.58 -4.91
N GLU A 496 -13.19 -7.21 -4.48
CA GLU A 496 -13.21 -8.26 -3.47
C GLU A 496 -13.90 -9.50 -4.06
N ILE A 497 -13.32 -10.67 -3.82
CA ILE A 497 -13.88 -11.97 -4.19
C ILE A 497 -14.01 -12.79 -2.91
N ALA A 498 -15.25 -13.11 -2.54
CA ALA A 498 -15.55 -13.88 -1.35
C ALA A 498 -15.44 -15.38 -1.60
N GLU A 499 -15.94 -15.87 -2.76
CA GLU A 499 -15.93 -17.30 -3.07
C GLU A 499 -15.93 -17.53 -4.58
N VAL A 500 -15.18 -18.51 -5.03
CA VAL A 500 -15.14 -19.00 -6.41
C VAL A 500 -15.43 -20.50 -6.43
N VAL A 501 -16.57 -20.88 -6.98
CA VAL A 501 -16.99 -22.28 -7.10
C VAL A 501 -16.85 -22.71 -8.55
N TYR A 502 -16.07 -23.74 -8.78
CA TYR A 502 -15.84 -24.34 -10.09
C TYR A 502 -16.77 -25.54 -10.29
N THR A 503 -17.53 -25.58 -11.38
CA THR A 503 -18.47 -26.67 -11.67
C THR A 503 -17.99 -27.47 -12.86
N ARG A 504 -17.81 -28.78 -12.66
CA ARG A 504 -17.37 -29.71 -13.71
C ARG A 504 -18.46 -29.91 -14.77
N ALA A 505 -18.05 -30.07 -16.05
CA ALA A 505 -18.88 -30.57 -17.12
C ALA A 505 -18.98 -32.11 -17.08
N GLN A 506 -20.12 -32.65 -17.50
CA GLN A 506 -20.27 -34.11 -17.70
C GLN A 506 -19.41 -34.58 -18.87
#